data_ef943834b987724f52360123e75363b8
#
_entry.id   ef943834b987724f52360123e75363b8
#
_cell.length_a   1.000
_cell.length_b   1.000
_cell.length_c   1.000
_cell.angle_alpha   90.00
_cell.angle_beta   90.00
_cell.angle_gamma   90.00
#
_symmetry.space_group_name_H-M   'P 1'
#
loop_
_entity.id
_entity.type
_entity.pdbx_description
1 polymer ?
#
loop_
_entity_poly.entity_id
_entity_poly.type
_entity_poly.pdbx_seq_one_letter_code
_entity_poly.pdbx_strand_id
1 'polypeptide(L)'
;GRTLDTITREIVNAGTNVIYACGKDGGEVLSRDELSKDCVLSVDTVFRAAAQLESMNADGIDGESYVAIIHPYAAYDLMRSAEWVDVHKYADPESIFKGEIGSLGNVRFVKSTEAKIFADESCPQFYQLTSDANFLEGKDYYTKSGDSYQKASVSAGGQVTASTYYEKKALAVFSTLVIGAHAYAVTDVAGGGLQHIVKQLGYGDDPLNQRASVGWKAVRTAEILTDEYMVRIESCSPVYSEKTSAN
;
A
#
# COMPACT_ATOMS: atom_id res chain seq x y z
N GLY A 1 11.54 10.82 -9.92
CA GLY A 1 10.20 10.19 -10.01
C GLY A 1 9.74 9.65 -8.67
N ARG A 2 10.36 8.59 -8.17
CA ARG A 2 9.88 7.85 -6.98
C ARG A 2 9.56 8.72 -5.76
N THR A 3 10.43 9.67 -5.42
CA THR A 3 10.18 10.58 -4.27
C THR A 3 8.91 11.41 -4.41
N LEU A 4 8.64 11.92 -5.61
CA LEU A 4 7.44 12.71 -5.89
C LEU A 4 6.19 11.82 -5.86
N ASP A 5 6.30 10.60 -6.39
CA ASP A 5 5.20 9.63 -6.36
C ASP A 5 4.87 9.20 -4.92
N THR A 6 5.89 9.02 -4.07
CA THR A 6 5.70 8.71 -2.66
C THR A 6 4.93 9.82 -1.93
N ILE A 7 5.28 11.10 -2.17
CA ILE A 7 4.57 12.23 -1.55
C ILE A 7 3.10 12.26 -1.98
N THR A 8 2.84 12.13 -3.29
CA THR A 8 1.46 12.09 -3.80
C THR A 8 0.69 10.90 -3.23
N ARG A 9 1.32 9.73 -3.16
CA ARG A 9 0.74 8.51 -2.59
C ARG A 9 0.31 8.71 -1.13
N GLU A 10 1.18 9.30 -0.29
CA GLU A 10 0.86 9.54 1.12
C GLU A 10 -0.35 10.47 1.26
N ILE A 11 -0.40 11.54 0.47
CA ILE A 11 -1.50 12.50 0.50
C ILE A 11 -2.82 11.84 0.08
N VAL A 12 -2.82 11.11 -1.04
CA VAL A 12 -4.04 10.48 -1.56
C VAL A 12 -4.51 9.34 -0.65
N ASN A 13 -3.59 8.62 0.02
CA ASN A 13 -3.96 7.60 1.01
C ASN A 13 -4.39 8.18 2.38
N ALA A 14 -4.37 9.48 2.58
CA ALA A 14 -4.88 10.11 3.79
C ALA A 14 -6.41 10.30 3.78
N GLY A 15 -7.09 10.01 2.68
CA GLY A 15 -8.55 10.09 2.56
C GLY A 15 -9.29 9.29 3.64
N THR A 16 -10.48 9.76 4.02
CA THR A 16 -11.28 9.20 5.12
C THR A 16 -12.26 8.12 4.67
N ASN A 17 -12.54 8.04 3.36
CA ASN A 17 -13.47 7.08 2.80
C ASN A 17 -12.80 5.70 2.63
N VAL A 18 -13.04 4.80 3.60
CA VAL A 18 -12.35 3.52 3.70
C VAL A 18 -13.33 2.36 3.75
N ILE A 19 -13.05 1.32 2.98
CA ILE A 19 -13.72 0.02 3.06
C ILE A 19 -12.70 -1.02 3.52
N TYR A 20 -13.04 -1.78 4.53
CA TYR A 20 -12.23 -2.90 4.99
C TYR A 20 -12.70 -4.20 4.33
N ALA A 21 -11.74 -5.02 3.90
CA ALA A 21 -12.07 -6.33 3.36
C ALA A 21 -12.64 -7.22 4.48
N CYS A 22 -13.73 -7.91 4.19
CA CYS A 22 -14.32 -8.85 5.14
C CYS A 22 -13.55 -10.17 5.15
N GLY A 23 -13.50 -10.83 6.32
CA GLY A 23 -12.95 -12.17 6.43
C GLY A 23 -13.81 -13.22 5.71
N LYS A 24 -13.29 -14.45 5.62
CA LYS A 24 -13.99 -15.59 4.99
C LYS A 24 -15.38 -15.86 5.54
N ASP A 25 -15.60 -15.56 6.81
CA ASP A 25 -16.88 -15.78 7.50
C ASP A 25 -17.88 -14.63 7.30
N GLY A 26 -17.54 -13.64 6.46
CA GLY A 26 -18.40 -12.50 6.13
C GLY A 26 -18.64 -11.53 7.29
N GLY A 27 -17.83 -11.61 8.33
CA GLY A 27 -17.85 -10.67 9.46
C GLY A 27 -17.53 -9.25 8.98
N GLU A 28 -18.31 -8.28 9.41
CA GLU A 28 -18.05 -6.88 9.11
C GLU A 28 -16.84 -6.39 9.90
N VAL A 29 -15.86 -5.82 9.20
CA VAL A 29 -14.67 -5.21 9.78
C VAL A 29 -14.83 -3.70 9.70
N LEU A 30 -14.74 -3.03 10.84
CA LEU A 30 -14.98 -1.58 10.96
C LEU A 30 -13.69 -0.76 11.14
N SER A 31 -12.60 -1.44 11.49
CA SER A 31 -11.33 -0.78 11.73
C SER A 31 -10.15 -1.61 11.22
N ARG A 32 -9.01 -0.95 11.00
CA ARG A 32 -7.82 -1.60 10.47
C ARG A 32 -7.25 -2.66 11.40
N ASP A 33 -7.31 -2.46 12.69
CA ASP A 33 -6.78 -3.37 13.72
C ASP A 33 -7.57 -4.68 13.85
N GLU A 34 -8.81 -4.71 13.34
CA GLU A 34 -9.67 -5.90 13.29
C GLU A 34 -9.40 -6.79 12.06
N LEU A 35 -8.63 -6.30 11.10
CA LEU A 35 -8.28 -7.09 9.92
C LEU A 35 -7.50 -8.33 10.32
N SER A 36 -7.73 -9.42 9.62
CA SER A 36 -6.97 -10.65 9.74
C SER A 36 -6.30 -11.01 8.42
N LYS A 37 -5.37 -11.94 8.43
CA LYS A 37 -4.73 -12.42 7.21
C LYS A 37 -5.69 -13.02 6.18
N ASP A 38 -6.88 -13.42 6.62
CA ASP A 38 -7.93 -13.99 5.76
C ASP A 38 -8.85 -12.91 5.15
N CYS A 39 -8.69 -11.64 5.54
CA CYS A 39 -9.40 -10.50 4.98
C CYS A 39 -8.78 -10.09 3.63
N VAL A 40 -8.95 -10.93 2.62
CA VAL A 40 -8.42 -10.72 1.27
C VAL A 40 -9.30 -9.80 0.45
N LEU A 41 -8.69 -9.12 -0.52
CA LEU A 41 -9.43 -8.34 -1.51
C LEU A 41 -10.31 -9.28 -2.35
N SER A 42 -11.62 -9.07 -2.31
CA SER A 42 -12.61 -9.85 -3.05
C SER A 42 -13.29 -9.02 -4.14
N VAL A 43 -13.91 -9.71 -5.08
CA VAL A 43 -14.74 -9.10 -6.14
C VAL A 43 -15.89 -8.30 -5.53
N ASP A 44 -16.55 -8.84 -4.48
CA ASP A 44 -17.60 -8.15 -3.76
C ASP A 44 -17.16 -6.81 -3.17
N THR A 45 -15.97 -6.78 -2.54
CA THR A 45 -15.42 -5.55 -1.96
C THR A 45 -15.18 -4.47 -3.03
N VAL A 46 -14.74 -4.89 -4.22
CA VAL A 46 -14.56 -3.97 -5.35
C VAL A 46 -15.89 -3.42 -5.85
N PHE A 47 -16.91 -4.26 -5.97
CA PHE A 47 -18.26 -3.80 -6.34
C PHE A 47 -18.88 -2.87 -5.30
N ARG A 48 -18.65 -3.13 -4.01
CA ARG A 48 -19.08 -2.23 -2.94
C ARG A 48 -18.40 -0.85 -3.06
N ALA A 49 -17.12 -0.81 -3.38
CA ALA A 49 -16.41 0.45 -3.61
C ALA A 49 -16.94 1.21 -4.85
N ALA A 50 -17.19 0.49 -5.94
CA ALA A 50 -17.79 1.08 -7.14
C ALA A 50 -19.19 1.63 -6.86
N ALA A 51 -20.05 0.87 -6.20
CA ALA A 51 -21.40 1.30 -5.82
C ALA A 51 -21.38 2.53 -4.89
N GLN A 52 -20.39 2.62 -3.99
CA GLN A 52 -20.21 3.78 -3.12
C GLN A 52 -19.85 5.03 -3.93
N LEU A 53 -18.91 4.92 -4.87
CA LEU A 53 -18.56 6.04 -5.77
C LEU A 53 -19.75 6.48 -6.63
N GLU A 54 -20.51 5.54 -7.18
CA GLU A 54 -21.71 5.83 -7.95
C GLU A 54 -22.78 6.53 -7.08
N SER A 55 -22.95 6.11 -5.83
CA SER A 55 -23.91 6.73 -4.90
C SER A 55 -23.56 8.18 -4.55
N MET A 56 -22.27 8.51 -4.61
CA MET A 56 -21.75 9.88 -4.40
C MET A 56 -21.72 10.70 -5.70
N ASN A 57 -22.25 10.16 -6.81
CA ASN A 57 -22.21 10.76 -8.14
C ASN A 57 -20.79 11.10 -8.61
N ALA A 58 -19.82 10.24 -8.30
CA ALA A 58 -18.47 10.39 -8.81
C ALA A 58 -18.44 10.02 -10.30
N ASP A 59 -17.90 10.91 -11.12
CA ASP A 59 -17.70 10.64 -12.53
C ASP A 59 -16.51 9.68 -12.74
N GLY A 60 -16.61 8.82 -13.76
CA GLY A 60 -15.47 8.00 -14.19
C GLY A 60 -14.34 8.86 -14.79
N ILE A 61 -13.08 8.41 -14.68
CA ILE A 61 -11.93 9.16 -15.21
C ILE A 61 -12.02 9.32 -16.74
N ASP A 62 -12.46 8.27 -17.43
CA ASP A 62 -12.69 8.28 -18.88
C ASP A 62 -14.18 8.57 -19.23
N GLY A 63 -14.96 9.07 -18.27
CA GLY A 63 -16.41 9.23 -18.39
C GLY A 63 -17.23 7.98 -18.09
N GLU A 64 -16.62 6.80 -18.06
CA GLU A 64 -17.32 5.51 -17.85
C GLU A 64 -16.69 4.65 -16.75
N SER A 65 -15.37 4.75 -16.53
CA SER A 65 -14.67 3.83 -15.64
C SER A 65 -13.87 4.53 -14.53
N TYR A 66 -13.87 3.92 -13.37
CA TYR A 66 -12.98 4.26 -12.25
C TYR A 66 -11.61 3.57 -12.43
N VAL A 67 -10.57 4.11 -11.83
CA VAL A 67 -9.24 3.50 -11.85
C VAL A 67 -8.87 3.04 -10.45
N ALA A 68 -8.52 1.75 -10.33
CA ALA A 68 -8.04 1.16 -9.10
C ALA A 68 -6.52 0.95 -9.17
N ILE A 69 -5.78 1.56 -8.24
CA ILE A 69 -4.35 1.34 -8.07
C ILE A 69 -4.15 0.25 -7.03
N ILE A 70 -3.55 -0.87 -7.44
CA ILE A 70 -3.44 -2.07 -6.61
C ILE A 70 -1.99 -2.54 -6.48
N HIS A 71 -1.62 -3.01 -5.29
CA HIS A 71 -0.33 -3.67 -5.08
C HIS A 71 -0.31 -5.08 -5.72
N PRO A 72 0.81 -5.53 -6.31
CA PRO A 72 0.89 -6.85 -6.95
C PRO A 72 0.48 -8.03 -6.07
N TYR A 73 0.70 -7.96 -4.75
CA TYR A 73 0.29 -9.02 -3.82
C TYR A 73 -1.22 -9.10 -3.62
N ALA A 74 -1.87 -7.94 -3.46
CA ALA A 74 -3.34 -7.90 -3.40
C ALA A 74 -3.98 -8.30 -4.75
N ALA A 75 -3.35 -7.92 -5.86
CA ALA A 75 -3.76 -8.34 -7.19
C ALA A 75 -3.66 -9.87 -7.38
N TYR A 76 -2.62 -10.50 -6.84
CA TYR A 76 -2.47 -11.96 -6.88
C TYR A 76 -3.64 -12.67 -6.17
N ASP A 77 -4.03 -12.18 -5.00
CA ASP A 77 -5.15 -12.76 -4.25
C ASP A 77 -6.49 -12.56 -4.99
N LEU A 78 -6.72 -11.36 -5.54
CA LEU A 78 -7.91 -11.07 -6.34
C LEU A 78 -8.02 -11.97 -7.58
N MET A 79 -6.93 -12.11 -8.33
CA MET A 79 -6.90 -12.94 -9.54
C MET A 79 -7.08 -14.45 -9.28
N ARG A 80 -6.82 -14.91 -8.04
CA ARG A 80 -7.07 -16.29 -7.64
C ARG A 80 -8.51 -16.59 -7.29
N SER A 81 -9.35 -15.58 -7.09
CA SER A 81 -10.75 -15.81 -6.77
C SER A 81 -11.47 -16.48 -7.96
N ALA A 82 -12.37 -17.42 -7.65
CA ALA A 82 -13.13 -18.12 -8.68
C ALA A 82 -13.98 -17.15 -9.49
N GLU A 83 -14.55 -16.16 -8.83
CA GLU A 83 -15.36 -15.09 -9.41
C GLU A 83 -14.60 -14.28 -10.46
N TRP A 84 -13.35 -13.90 -10.15
CA TRP A 84 -12.47 -13.21 -11.11
C TRP A 84 -12.18 -14.07 -12.33
N VAL A 85 -11.84 -15.34 -12.12
CA VAL A 85 -11.52 -16.28 -13.21
C VAL A 85 -12.73 -16.47 -14.11
N ASP A 86 -13.94 -16.56 -13.57
CA ASP A 86 -15.15 -16.77 -14.36
C ASP A 86 -15.52 -15.54 -15.20
N VAL A 87 -15.36 -14.33 -14.66
CA VAL A 87 -15.57 -13.09 -15.42
C VAL A 87 -14.60 -12.96 -16.58
N HIS A 88 -13.33 -13.32 -16.37
CA HIS A 88 -12.27 -13.14 -17.38
C HIS A 88 -12.14 -14.29 -18.40
N LYS A 89 -12.86 -15.39 -18.26
CA LYS A 89 -12.90 -16.46 -19.27
C LYS A 89 -13.46 -15.98 -20.61
N TYR A 90 -14.26 -14.94 -20.60
CA TYR A 90 -14.95 -14.41 -21.77
C TYR A 90 -14.43 -13.03 -22.22
N ALA A 91 -13.44 -12.47 -21.54
CA ALA A 91 -12.88 -11.16 -21.86
C ALA A 91 -11.82 -11.24 -22.96
N ASP A 92 -11.76 -10.21 -23.79
CA ASP A 92 -10.83 -10.10 -24.93
C ASP A 92 -9.36 -10.02 -24.45
N PRO A 93 -8.43 -10.73 -25.13
CA PRO A 93 -7.02 -10.80 -24.69
C PRO A 93 -6.20 -9.52 -24.94
N GLU A 94 -6.73 -8.48 -25.56
CA GLU A 94 -5.95 -7.26 -25.90
C GLU A 94 -5.54 -6.38 -24.71
N SER A 95 -6.24 -6.44 -23.59
CA SER A 95 -5.94 -5.59 -22.43
C SER A 95 -4.77 -6.07 -21.56
N ILE A 96 -4.32 -7.30 -21.76
CA ILE A 96 -3.29 -7.95 -20.92
C ILE A 96 -1.88 -7.35 -21.11
N PHE A 97 -1.62 -6.65 -22.21
CA PHE A 97 -0.27 -6.21 -22.58
C PHE A 97 0.19 -4.86 -22.01
N LYS A 98 -0.65 -4.08 -21.34
CA LYS A 98 -0.33 -2.69 -20.92
C LYS A 98 -0.16 -2.47 -19.41
N GLY A 99 0.08 -3.52 -18.62
CA GLY A 99 0.17 -3.40 -17.15
C GLY A 99 -1.20 -3.30 -16.46
N GLU A 100 -2.27 -3.26 -17.19
CA GLU A 100 -3.63 -3.46 -16.70
C GLU A 100 -3.84 -4.95 -16.42
N ILE A 101 -4.45 -5.26 -15.28
CA ILE A 101 -4.79 -6.65 -14.92
C ILE A 101 -6.09 -7.06 -15.63
N GLY A 102 -6.90 -6.10 -15.98
CA GLY A 102 -8.26 -6.23 -16.50
C GLY A 102 -9.19 -5.22 -15.87
N SER A 103 -10.45 -5.31 -16.21
CA SER A 103 -11.53 -4.52 -15.63
C SER A 103 -12.55 -5.42 -14.94
N LEU A 104 -13.15 -4.92 -13.88
CA LEU A 104 -14.23 -5.57 -13.16
C LEU A 104 -15.40 -4.60 -13.06
N GLY A 105 -16.47 -4.85 -13.84
CA GLY A 105 -17.52 -3.86 -14.00
C GLY A 105 -16.96 -2.57 -14.62
N ASN A 106 -17.16 -1.46 -13.93
CA ASN A 106 -16.66 -0.14 -14.33
C ASN A 106 -15.34 0.25 -13.63
N VAL A 107 -14.60 -0.70 -13.01
CA VAL A 107 -13.32 -0.46 -12.36
C VAL A 107 -12.19 -1.10 -13.17
N ARG A 108 -11.20 -0.29 -13.57
CA ARG A 108 -9.98 -0.71 -14.28
C ARG A 108 -8.82 -0.79 -13.29
N PHE A 109 -8.07 -1.89 -13.30
CA PHE A 109 -6.99 -2.13 -12.36
C PHE A 109 -5.62 -1.84 -12.96
N VAL A 110 -4.83 -1.02 -12.26
CA VAL A 110 -3.44 -0.71 -12.58
C VAL A 110 -2.54 -1.20 -11.44
N LYS A 111 -1.59 -2.07 -11.77
CA LYS A 111 -0.60 -2.56 -10.80
C LYS A 111 0.48 -1.51 -10.52
N SER A 112 0.76 -1.27 -9.25
CA SER A 112 1.90 -0.47 -8.83
C SER A 112 2.60 -1.11 -7.63
N THR A 113 3.91 -1.28 -7.72
CA THR A 113 4.74 -1.72 -6.58
C THR A 113 4.86 -0.64 -5.51
N GLU A 114 4.55 0.61 -5.85
CA GLU A 114 4.56 1.75 -4.95
C GLU A 114 3.18 1.99 -4.30
N ALA A 115 2.18 1.13 -4.56
CA ALA A 115 0.91 1.20 -3.84
C ALA A 115 1.15 1.07 -2.33
N LYS A 116 0.44 1.86 -1.52
CA LYS A 116 0.69 1.98 -0.07
C LYS A 116 0.48 0.67 0.66
N ILE A 117 1.42 0.37 1.54
CA ILE A 117 1.37 -0.74 2.48
C ILE A 117 1.48 -0.16 3.88
N PHE A 118 0.48 -0.41 4.71
CA PHE A 118 0.51 -0.08 6.13
C PHE A 118 1.08 -1.27 6.90
N ALA A 119 2.00 -1.02 7.81
CA ALA A 119 2.53 -2.01 8.74
C ALA A 119 3.04 -1.28 9.99
N ASP A 120 2.15 -0.54 10.62
CA ASP A 120 2.38 0.26 11.81
C ASP A 120 1.56 -0.28 13.01
N GLU A 121 1.55 0.47 14.10
CA GLU A 121 0.81 0.08 15.31
C GLU A 121 -0.71 0.05 15.12
N SER A 122 -1.25 0.71 14.09
CA SER A 122 -2.67 0.69 13.75
C SER A 122 -3.09 -0.58 13.01
N CYS A 123 -2.13 -1.39 12.57
CA CYS A 123 -2.37 -2.66 11.89
C CYS A 123 -2.49 -3.81 12.88
N PRO A 124 -3.15 -4.91 12.51
CA PRO A 124 -3.20 -6.10 13.34
C PRO A 124 -1.80 -6.58 13.72
N GLN A 125 -1.62 -6.98 14.97
CA GLN A 125 -0.32 -7.41 15.46
C GLN A 125 -0.26 -8.93 15.56
N PHE A 126 0.89 -9.50 15.19
CA PHE A 126 1.15 -10.92 15.37
C PHE A 126 2.52 -11.14 16.00
N TYR A 127 2.72 -12.33 16.54
CA TYR A 127 3.97 -12.70 17.20
C TYR A 127 4.67 -13.78 16.38
N GLN A 128 5.90 -13.50 16.00
CA GLN A 128 6.75 -14.41 15.24
C GLN A 128 7.96 -14.82 16.07
N LEU A 129 8.37 -16.09 15.99
CA LEU A 129 9.62 -16.53 16.63
C LEU A 129 10.80 -15.68 16.11
N THR A 130 11.59 -15.15 17.05
CA THR A 130 12.77 -14.36 16.70
C THR A 130 13.84 -15.22 16.06
N SER A 131 14.57 -14.65 15.12
CA SER A 131 15.81 -15.22 14.58
C SER A 131 17.06 -14.73 15.30
N ASP A 132 16.91 -13.79 16.27
CA ASP A 132 18.04 -13.20 16.96
C ASP A 132 18.69 -14.21 17.92
N ALA A 133 20.02 -14.23 17.93
CA ALA A 133 20.79 -15.04 18.84
C ALA A 133 21.15 -14.29 20.13
N ASN A 134 21.21 -12.96 20.07
CA ASN A 134 21.55 -12.08 21.17
C ASN A 134 20.54 -10.94 21.28
N PHE A 135 20.44 -10.37 22.47
CA PHE A 135 19.64 -9.17 22.70
C PHE A 135 20.11 -8.00 21.82
N LEU A 136 19.18 -7.40 21.10
CA LEU A 136 19.38 -6.18 20.33
C LEU A 136 18.77 -5.00 21.07
N GLU A 137 19.54 -3.94 21.25
CA GLU A 137 19.09 -2.72 21.92
C GLU A 137 17.94 -2.07 21.16
N GLY A 138 16.88 -1.69 21.88
CA GLY A 138 15.69 -1.07 21.30
C GLY A 138 14.65 -2.04 20.73
N LYS A 139 14.89 -3.37 20.84
CA LYS A 139 13.96 -4.40 20.40
C LYS A 139 13.26 -5.06 21.58
N ASP A 140 11.96 -5.20 21.49
CA ASP A 140 11.14 -5.87 22.50
C ASP A 140 10.99 -7.36 22.17
N TYR A 141 11.21 -8.20 23.18
CA TYR A 141 11.05 -9.64 23.10
C TYR A 141 9.88 -10.11 23.95
N TYR A 142 9.19 -11.14 23.51
CA TYR A 142 8.02 -11.68 24.17
C TYR A 142 8.19 -13.19 24.40
N THR A 143 7.63 -13.70 25.47
CA THR A 143 7.51 -15.14 25.75
C THR A 143 6.06 -15.55 25.70
N LYS A 144 5.78 -16.74 25.17
CA LYS A 144 4.44 -17.30 25.12
C LYS A 144 4.12 -18.00 26.45
N SER A 145 2.99 -17.65 27.07
CA SER A 145 2.46 -18.30 28.27
C SER A 145 0.99 -18.69 28.02
N GLY A 146 0.76 -19.97 27.74
CA GLY A 146 -0.56 -20.42 27.26
C GLY A 146 -0.89 -19.81 25.90
N ASP A 147 -2.03 -19.13 25.79
CA ASP A 147 -2.46 -18.43 24.57
C ASP A 147 -2.09 -16.93 24.57
N SER A 148 -1.39 -16.46 25.59
CA SER A 148 -0.99 -15.05 25.69
C SER A 148 0.52 -14.86 25.52
N TYR A 149 0.90 -13.66 25.04
CA TYR A 149 2.28 -13.25 24.90
C TYR A 149 2.59 -12.15 25.92
N GLN A 150 3.65 -12.36 26.69
CA GLN A 150 4.10 -11.40 27.72
C GLN A 150 5.46 -10.86 27.35
N LYS A 151 5.66 -9.55 27.58
CA LYS A 151 6.95 -8.90 27.34
C LYS A 151 8.01 -9.51 28.26
N ALA A 152 9.07 -10.02 27.66
CA ALA A 152 10.18 -10.61 28.39
C ALA A 152 11.18 -9.54 28.85
N SER A 153 11.64 -9.66 30.08
CA SER A 153 12.74 -8.84 30.60
C SER A 153 14.07 -9.44 30.18
N VAL A 154 14.55 -9.07 28.99
CA VAL A 154 15.89 -9.46 28.53
C VAL A 154 16.84 -8.27 28.69
N SER A 155 17.92 -8.48 29.45
CA SER A 155 18.93 -7.45 29.69
C SER A 155 19.95 -7.37 28.54
N ALA A 156 20.60 -6.23 28.39
CA ALA A 156 21.71 -6.07 27.45
C ALA A 156 22.78 -7.15 27.69
N GLY A 157 23.18 -7.85 26.65
CA GLY A 157 24.11 -8.99 26.72
C GLY A 157 23.46 -10.34 27.05
N GLY A 158 22.13 -10.38 27.27
CA GLY A 158 21.38 -11.63 27.45
C GLY A 158 21.25 -12.40 26.13
N GLN A 159 21.17 -13.75 26.25
CA GLN A 159 20.92 -14.59 25.08
C GLN A 159 19.44 -14.64 24.77
N VAL A 160 19.11 -14.50 23.48
CA VAL A 160 17.76 -14.66 22.94
C VAL A 160 17.74 -15.91 22.08
N THR A 161 16.84 -16.83 22.42
CA THR A 161 16.77 -18.12 21.72
C THR A 161 15.54 -18.12 20.79
N ALA A 162 15.75 -18.38 19.52
CA ALA A 162 14.72 -18.43 18.50
C ALA A 162 13.55 -19.39 18.79
N SER A 163 13.74 -20.38 19.67
CA SER A 163 12.70 -21.31 20.10
C SER A 163 11.86 -20.84 21.30
N THR A 164 12.24 -19.73 21.94
CA THR A 164 11.67 -19.29 23.22
C THR A 164 11.09 -17.87 23.16
N TYR A 165 11.71 -17.01 22.35
CA TYR A 165 11.33 -15.62 22.29
C TYR A 165 10.62 -15.28 20.97
N TYR A 166 9.67 -14.37 21.08
CA TYR A 166 8.87 -13.87 19.96
C TYR A 166 9.07 -12.37 19.80
N GLU A 167 8.98 -11.92 18.57
CA GLU A 167 8.91 -10.52 18.19
C GLU A 167 7.48 -10.16 17.83
N LYS A 168 7.02 -9.02 18.29
CA LYS A 168 5.75 -8.44 17.89
C LYS A 168 5.93 -7.71 16.57
N LYS A 169 5.16 -8.10 15.55
CA LYS A 169 5.19 -7.49 14.22
C LYS A 169 3.80 -7.06 13.80
N ALA A 170 3.72 -5.99 13.04
CA ALA A 170 2.48 -5.57 12.40
C ALA A 170 2.22 -6.40 11.14
N LEU A 171 0.98 -6.82 10.95
CA LEU A 171 0.52 -7.45 9.73
C LEU A 171 0.44 -6.39 8.63
N ALA A 172 1.03 -6.64 7.47
CA ALA A 172 0.96 -5.71 6.36
C ALA A 172 -0.46 -5.65 5.79
N VAL A 173 -1.02 -4.45 5.75
CA VAL A 173 -2.32 -4.12 5.16
C VAL A 173 -2.08 -3.41 3.84
N PHE A 174 -2.59 -3.98 2.76
CA PHE A 174 -2.46 -3.44 1.42
C PHE A 174 -3.59 -2.46 1.13
N SER A 175 -3.22 -1.27 0.67
CA SER A 175 -4.17 -0.26 0.20
C SER A 175 -4.42 -0.45 -1.29
N THR A 176 -5.69 -0.67 -1.65
CA THR A 176 -6.16 -0.57 -3.04
C THR A 176 -7.01 0.69 -3.14
N LEU A 177 -6.56 1.63 -3.95
CA LEU A 177 -7.18 2.95 -4.06
C LEU A 177 -8.02 3.01 -5.34
N VAL A 178 -9.33 3.13 -5.20
CA VAL A 178 -10.29 3.30 -6.31
C VAL A 178 -10.61 4.78 -6.45
N ILE A 179 -10.34 5.34 -7.62
CA ILE A 179 -10.36 6.79 -7.87
C ILE A 179 -11.33 7.11 -9.00
N GLY A 180 -12.21 8.08 -8.76
CA GLY A 180 -13.03 8.74 -9.77
C GLY A 180 -12.37 10.03 -10.28
N ALA A 181 -13.04 10.68 -11.23
CA ALA A 181 -12.62 11.99 -11.72
C ALA A 181 -12.69 13.04 -10.59
N HIS A 182 -11.80 14.01 -10.63
CA HIS A 182 -11.75 15.14 -9.67
C HIS A 182 -11.57 14.76 -8.20
N ALA A 183 -11.12 13.54 -7.89
CA ALA A 183 -10.87 13.09 -6.52
C ALA A 183 -9.68 13.85 -5.90
N TYR A 184 -8.61 14.06 -6.64
CA TYR A 184 -7.43 14.81 -6.18
C TYR A 184 -6.83 15.65 -7.30
N ALA A 185 -6.05 16.66 -6.94
CA ALA A 185 -5.31 17.49 -7.87
C ALA A 185 -3.81 17.49 -7.53
N VAL A 186 -3.02 17.74 -8.54
CA VAL A 186 -1.58 17.93 -8.43
C VAL A 186 -1.25 19.31 -8.98
N THR A 187 -0.46 20.09 -8.23
CA THR A 187 -0.01 21.40 -8.69
C THR A 187 1.01 21.26 -9.82
N ASP A 188 0.78 21.99 -10.89
CA ASP A 188 1.78 22.24 -11.93
C ASP A 188 2.12 23.74 -11.89
N VAL A 189 3.35 24.05 -11.43
CA VAL A 189 3.84 25.41 -11.32
C VAL A 189 4.75 25.72 -12.51
N ALA A 190 4.45 26.77 -13.23
CA ALA A 190 5.28 27.22 -14.35
C ALA A 190 6.75 27.39 -13.91
N GLY A 191 7.66 26.67 -14.54
CA GLY A 191 9.08 26.61 -14.16
C GLY A 191 9.40 25.77 -12.93
N GLY A 192 8.41 25.16 -12.27
CA GLY A 192 8.57 24.28 -11.10
C GLY A 192 8.68 22.79 -11.43
N GLY A 193 8.60 22.41 -12.69
CA GLY A 193 8.75 21.02 -13.12
C GLY A 193 10.09 20.41 -12.73
N LEU A 194 10.23 19.11 -12.89
CA LEU A 194 11.47 18.40 -12.58
C LEU A 194 12.63 18.93 -13.43
N GLN A 195 13.60 19.55 -12.77
CA GLN A 195 14.82 20.07 -13.39
C GLN A 195 16.01 19.25 -12.93
N HIS A 196 16.78 18.74 -13.89
CA HIS A 196 18.10 18.14 -13.64
C HIS A 196 19.17 19.22 -13.74
N ILE A 197 20.00 19.32 -12.72
CA ILE A 197 21.09 20.28 -12.62
C ILE A 197 22.38 19.48 -12.61
N VAL A 198 23.11 19.52 -13.72
CA VAL A 198 24.41 18.88 -13.84
C VAL A 198 25.49 19.96 -13.88
N LYS A 199 26.40 19.94 -12.94
CA LYS A 199 27.59 20.79 -12.89
C LYS A 199 28.81 19.94 -13.20
N GLN A 200 29.47 20.27 -14.28
CA GLN A 200 30.68 19.56 -14.71
C GLN A 200 31.88 19.89 -13.80
N LEU A 201 32.96 19.16 -13.96
CA LEU A 201 34.24 19.40 -13.28
C LEU A 201 34.67 20.87 -13.47
N GLY A 202 35.18 21.48 -12.42
CA GLY A 202 35.67 22.86 -12.43
C GLY A 202 34.57 23.93 -12.31
N TYR A 203 33.35 23.58 -12.00
CA TYR A 203 32.27 24.53 -11.77
C TYR A 203 32.30 25.08 -10.33
N GLY A 204 32.36 26.39 -10.17
CA GLY A 204 32.41 27.06 -8.87
C GLY A 204 33.83 27.14 -8.30
N ASP A 205 33.99 26.99 -7.01
CA ASP A 205 35.28 27.05 -6.29
C ASP A 205 36.07 25.72 -6.34
N ASP A 206 36.19 25.15 -7.54
CA ASP A 206 37.00 23.92 -7.74
C ASP A 206 38.14 24.15 -8.73
N PRO A 207 39.24 24.78 -8.29
CA PRO A 207 40.36 25.14 -9.16
C PRO A 207 41.14 23.91 -9.67
N LEU A 208 40.95 22.74 -9.06
CA LEU A 208 41.63 21.51 -9.44
C LEU A 208 40.79 20.58 -10.34
N ASN A 209 39.58 20.99 -10.71
CA ASN A 209 38.67 20.19 -11.54
C ASN A 209 38.43 18.77 -10.99
N GLN A 210 38.26 18.64 -9.68
CA GLN A 210 38.12 17.33 -9.02
C GLN A 210 36.66 16.99 -8.64
N ARG A 211 35.74 17.95 -8.74
CA ARG A 211 34.37 17.81 -8.28
C ARG A 211 33.36 18.03 -9.40
N ALA A 212 32.50 17.07 -9.58
CA ALA A 212 31.28 17.23 -10.37
C ALA A 212 30.07 17.04 -9.45
N SER A 213 28.99 17.74 -9.67
CA SER A 213 27.76 17.58 -8.89
C SER A 213 26.55 17.40 -9.79
N VAL A 214 25.66 16.50 -9.37
CA VAL A 214 24.37 16.27 -10.01
C VAL A 214 23.30 16.50 -8.95
N GLY A 215 22.36 17.37 -9.25
CA GLY A 215 21.23 17.66 -8.40
C GLY A 215 19.93 17.65 -9.19
N TRP A 216 18.83 17.64 -8.49
CA TRP A 216 17.52 17.87 -9.07
C TRP A 216 16.69 18.76 -8.16
N LYS A 217 15.76 19.49 -8.74
CA LYS A 217 14.73 20.20 -8.00
C LYS A 217 13.38 20.04 -8.68
N ALA A 218 12.33 20.02 -7.88
CA ALA A 218 10.96 20.06 -8.36
C ALA A 218 10.10 20.81 -7.35
N VAL A 219 9.08 21.50 -7.83
CA VAL A 219 8.03 22.09 -7.01
C VAL A 219 6.74 21.41 -7.39
N ARG A 220 6.23 20.55 -6.50
CA ARG A 220 5.02 19.79 -6.71
C ARG A 220 4.37 19.52 -5.37
N THR A 221 3.05 19.65 -5.31
CA THR A 221 2.23 19.16 -4.22
C THR A 221 0.98 18.51 -4.80
N ALA A 222 0.32 17.71 -4.00
CA ALA A 222 -0.98 17.15 -4.29
C ALA A 222 -1.93 17.48 -3.15
N GLU A 223 -3.22 17.53 -3.45
CA GLU A 223 -4.28 17.77 -2.48
C GLU A 223 -5.49 16.95 -2.86
N ILE A 224 -6.23 16.44 -1.87
CA ILE A 224 -7.52 15.80 -2.07
C ILE A 224 -8.53 16.91 -2.33
N LEU A 225 -9.23 16.88 -3.47
CA LEU A 225 -10.27 17.83 -3.80
C LEU A 225 -11.62 17.40 -3.23
N THR A 226 -12.01 16.17 -3.50
CA THR A 226 -13.28 15.58 -3.06
C THR A 226 -13.00 14.18 -2.53
N ASP A 227 -13.00 14.03 -1.22
CA ASP A 227 -12.70 12.75 -0.56
C ASP A 227 -13.73 11.66 -0.89
N GLU A 228 -14.96 12.07 -1.16
CA GLU A 228 -16.08 11.18 -1.55
C GLU A 228 -15.87 10.52 -2.93
N TYR A 229 -15.02 11.10 -3.80
CA TYR A 229 -14.76 10.59 -5.14
C TYR A 229 -13.58 9.62 -5.20
N MET A 230 -13.10 9.18 -4.05
CA MET A 230 -12.15 8.08 -3.96
C MET A 230 -12.50 7.18 -2.78
N VAL A 231 -12.21 5.89 -2.94
CA VAL A 231 -12.40 4.88 -1.90
C VAL A 231 -11.11 4.12 -1.72
N ARG A 232 -10.66 4.02 -0.48
CA ARG A 232 -9.53 3.19 -0.11
C ARG A 232 -10.03 1.85 0.41
N ILE A 233 -9.67 0.76 -0.25
CA ILE A 233 -9.94 -0.60 0.22
C ILE A 233 -8.69 -1.09 0.95
N GLU A 234 -8.84 -1.47 2.20
CA GLU A 234 -7.79 -2.06 3.00
C GLU A 234 -8.00 -3.56 3.12
N SER A 235 -6.99 -4.33 2.72
CA SER A 235 -7.02 -5.78 2.68
C SER A 235 -5.72 -6.41 3.13
N CYS A 236 -5.77 -7.65 3.58
CA CYS A 236 -4.60 -8.46 3.90
C CYS A 236 -4.40 -9.57 2.87
N SER A 237 -3.27 -10.25 2.96
CA SER A 237 -2.94 -11.41 2.16
C SER A 237 -2.48 -12.55 3.05
N PRO A 238 -3.06 -13.75 2.95
CA PRO A 238 -2.64 -14.90 3.76
C PRO A 238 -1.21 -15.36 3.46
N VAL A 239 -0.68 -14.99 2.29
CA VAL A 239 0.67 -15.39 1.86
C VAL A 239 1.72 -14.32 2.14
N TYR A 240 1.35 -13.05 2.00
CA TYR A 240 2.32 -11.94 1.95
C TYR A 240 2.28 -11.00 3.15
N SER A 241 1.14 -10.87 3.85
CA SER A 241 1.00 -9.88 4.93
C SER A 241 1.95 -10.08 6.10
N GLU A 242 2.33 -11.30 6.43
CA GLU A 242 3.30 -11.59 7.50
C GLU A 242 4.76 -11.35 7.09
N LYS A 243 5.05 -11.23 5.79
CA LYS A 243 6.40 -11.17 5.21
C LYS A 243 6.76 -9.80 4.66
N THR A 244 5.79 -8.91 4.55
CA THR A 244 5.93 -7.61 3.92
C THR A 244 6.02 -6.52 4.99
N SER A 245 6.87 -5.55 4.77
CA SER A 245 6.99 -4.34 5.60
C SER A 245 6.31 -3.15 4.91
N ALA A 246 6.05 -2.09 5.67
CA ALA A 246 5.58 -0.81 5.12
C ALA A 246 6.56 -0.26 4.07
N ASN A 247 6.03 0.49 3.12
CA ASN A 247 6.79 1.11 2.04
C ASN A 247 6.69 2.65 2.06
#